data_34e545ec41b4234423efdcbabde0b7f8
#
_entry.id   34e545ec41b4234423efdcbabde0b7f8
#
_cell.length_a   1.000
_cell.length_b   1.000
_cell.length_c   1.000
_cell.angle_alpha   90.00
_cell.angle_beta   90.00
_cell.angle_gamma   90.00
#
_symmetry.space_group_name_H-M   'P 1'
#
loop_
_entity.id
_entity.type
_entity.pdbx_description
1 polymer ?
#
loop_
_entity_poly.entity_id
_entity_poly.type
_entity_poly.pdbx_seq_one_letter_code
_entity_poly.pdbx_strand_id
1 'polypeptide(L)'
;MIIFKSINKLNKEVNFKADIGFVPTMGALHQGHVSLIKKSQKKCKKTLVSIFVNPAQFNNKEDYKKYPKNIQKDLKLLKNLKVDYVLIPTVKDVYGNKSKKKFKISKSNKILCAKYRPGHFEGVLGVIDQFIKQLEINKIFLGEKDYQQYILIRDFLKKNSNVKTILCKTIRMKNGLAYSSRNKLLNQKSIKGSAWLVSKLKKLFIQLKKDLNNKFIINDFINKNKVFKIEYLELRNKNNLSKKISKKNVKIFIAFYVKGIRLIDNF
;
A
#
# COMPACT_ATOMS: atom_id res chain seq x y z
N MET A 1 -13.73 5.71 -20.21
CA MET A 1 -13.75 5.66 -18.74
C MET A 1 -15.18 5.82 -18.25
N ILE A 2 -15.73 4.79 -17.64
CA ILE A 2 -17.06 4.81 -17.01
C ILE A 2 -16.87 4.90 -15.49
N ILE A 3 -17.68 5.75 -14.83
CA ILE A 3 -17.57 6.00 -13.39
C ILE A 3 -18.81 5.42 -12.70
N PHE A 4 -18.56 4.54 -11.74
CA PHE A 4 -19.60 3.91 -10.92
C PHE A 4 -19.52 4.42 -9.49
N LYS A 5 -20.65 4.84 -8.93
CA LYS A 5 -20.79 5.22 -7.51
C LYS A 5 -21.36 4.09 -6.65
N SER A 6 -21.74 2.98 -7.27
CA SER A 6 -22.32 1.81 -6.63
C SER A 6 -21.75 0.53 -7.22
N ILE A 7 -21.45 -0.45 -6.36
CA ILE A 7 -21.01 -1.78 -6.78
C ILE A 7 -22.11 -2.50 -7.57
N ASN A 8 -23.36 -2.38 -7.14
CA ASN A 8 -24.48 -3.01 -7.84
C ASN A 8 -24.63 -2.51 -9.28
N LYS A 9 -24.48 -1.18 -9.49
CA LYS A 9 -24.53 -0.61 -10.84
C LYS A 9 -23.35 -1.09 -11.69
N LEU A 10 -22.15 -1.14 -11.13
CA LEU A 10 -20.98 -1.66 -11.81
C LEU A 10 -21.20 -3.12 -12.24
N ASN A 11 -21.73 -3.97 -11.36
CA ASN A 11 -21.96 -5.38 -11.65
C ASN A 11 -23.01 -5.63 -12.74
N LYS A 12 -23.98 -4.71 -12.90
CA LYS A 12 -24.99 -4.80 -13.97
C LYS A 12 -24.46 -4.39 -15.33
N GLU A 13 -23.51 -3.45 -15.39
CA GLU A 13 -23.05 -2.83 -16.64
C GLU A 13 -21.70 -3.37 -17.12
N VAL A 14 -20.88 -3.97 -16.24
CA VAL A 14 -19.55 -4.45 -16.61
C VAL A 14 -19.58 -5.94 -16.92
N ASN A 15 -19.10 -6.28 -18.12
CA ASN A 15 -18.87 -7.68 -18.48
C ASN A 15 -17.57 -8.19 -17.84
N PHE A 16 -17.69 -8.88 -16.71
CA PHE A 16 -16.57 -9.47 -15.96
C PHE A 16 -15.98 -10.74 -16.62
N LYS A 17 -16.57 -11.28 -17.67
CA LYS A 17 -15.93 -12.36 -18.47
C LYS A 17 -14.63 -11.88 -19.13
N ALA A 18 -14.47 -10.56 -19.32
CA ALA A 18 -13.18 -9.99 -19.72
C ALA A 18 -12.15 -10.09 -18.59
N ASP A 19 -10.86 -10.29 -18.94
CA ASP A 19 -9.75 -10.29 -17.97
C ASP A 19 -9.61 -8.88 -17.35
N ILE A 20 -10.09 -8.72 -16.10
CA ILE A 20 -10.12 -7.44 -15.38
C ILE A 20 -8.99 -7.38 -14.35
N GLY A 21 -8.16 -6.34 -14.48
CA GLY A 21 -7.17 -5.96 -13.49
C GLY A 21 -7.72 -4.91 -12.51
N PHE A 22 -7.62 -5.18 -11.22
CA PHE A 22 -8.10 -4.29 -10.17
C PHE A 22 -6.95 -3.55 -9.50
N VAL A 23 -7.10 -2.23 -9.38
CA VAL A 23 -6.15 -1.34 -8.69
C VAL A 23 -6.90 -0.64 -7.54
N PRO A 24 -6.89 -1.21 -6.32
CA PRO A 24 -7.51 -0.58 -5.16
C PRO A 24 -6.71 0.63 -4.71
N THR A 25 -7.35 1.79 -4.55
CA THR A 25 -6.73 3.01 -4.04
C THR A 25 -7.63 3.72 -3.02
N MET A 26 -7.01 4.60 -2.24
CA MET A 26 -7.73 5.54 -1.37
C MET A 26 -7.81 6.94 -1.97
N GLY A 27 -7.56 7.10 -3.28
CA GLY A 27 -7.46 8.41 -3.92
C GLY A 27 -6.15 9.14 -3.62
N ALA A 28 -6.12 10.46 -3.84
CA ALA A 28 -4.91 11.29 -3.82
C ALA A 28 -3.80 10.72 -4.72
N LEU A 29 -4.18 10.31 -5.93
CA LEU A 29 -3.36 9.56 -6.86
C LEU A 29 -2.02 10.26 -7.16
N HIS A 30 -1.00 9.44 -7.41
CA HIS A 30 0.37 9.86 -7.70
C HIS A 30 1.07 8.86 -8.62
N GLN A 31 2.31 9.13 -9.03
CA GLN A 31 3.06 8.30 -9.98
C GLN A 31 3.18 6.82 -9.58
N GLY A 32 3.21 6.52 -8.28
CA GLY A 32 3.11 5.15 -7.78
C GLY A 32 1.82 4.46 -8.26
N HIS A 33 0.66 5.10 -8.09
CA HIS A 33 -0.62 4.56 -8.58
C HIS A 33 -0.66 4.48 -10.11
N VAL A 34 -0.11 5.49 -10.81
CA VAL A 34 0.00 5.47 -12.28
C VAL A 34 0.75 4.21 -12.75
N SER A 35 1.81 3.82 -12.06
CA SER A 35 2.56 2.61 -12.42
C SER A 35 1.76 1.32 -12.25
N LEU A 36 0.89 1.23 -11.21
CA LEU A 36 -0.01 0.10 -11.01
C LEU A 36 -1.03 0.01 -12.14
N ILE A 37 -1.65 1.15 -12.48
CA ILE A 37 -2.65 1.26 -13.55
C ILE A 37 -2.05 0.84 -14.89
N LYS A 38 -0.89 1.41 -15.28
CA LYS A 38 -0.19 1.03 -16.51
C LYS A 38 0.21 -0.45 -16.54
N LYS A 39 0.56 -1.03 -15.38
CA LYS A 39 0.86 -2.45 -15.27
C LYS A 39 -0.40 -3.30 -15.45
N SER A 40 -1.54 -2.85 -14.91
CA SER A 40 -2.84 -3.49 -15.11
C SER A 40 -3.23 -3.47 -16.58
N GLN A 41 -3.18 -2.31 -17.24
CA GLN A 41 -3.48 -2.14 -18.66
C GLN A 41 -2.62 -3.02 -19.58
N LYS A 42 -1.37 -3.30 -19.19
CA LYS A 42 -0.47 -4.20 -19.93
C LYS A 42 -0.76 -5.68 -19.70
N LYS A 43 -1.42 -6.05 -18.60
CA LYS A 43 -1.59 -7.46 -18.19
C LYS A 43 -3.04 -7.94 -18.21
N CYS A 44 -3.98 -7.05 -18.45
CA CYS A 44 -5.42 -7.33 -18.46
C CYS A 44 -6.10 -6.58 -19.61
N LYS A 45 -7.21 -7.13 -20.09
CA LYS A 45 -8.02 -6.49 -21.17
C LYS A 45 -8.68 -5.20 -20.68
N LYS A 46 -9.09 -5.16 -19.42
CA LYS A 46 -9.75 -4.02 -18.79
C LYS A 46 -9.13 -3.71 -17.44
N THR A 47 -9.16 -2.43 -17.06
CA THR A 47 -8.64 -1.96 -15.76
C THR A 47 -9.76 -1.27 -14.98
N LEU A 48 -10.01 -1.76 -13.77
CA LEU A 48 -10.88 -1.17 -12.77
C LEU A 48 -10.02 -0.53 -11.66
N VAL A 49 -10.24 0.75 -11.40
CA VAL A 49 -9.61 1.48 -10.28
C VAL A 49 -10.67 1.83 -9.26
N SER A 50 -10.49 1.48 -7.99
CA SER A 50 -11.35 2.01 -6.93
C SER A 50 -10.72 3.25 -6.27
N ILE A 51 -11.58 4.21 -5.89
CA ILE A 51 -11.22 5.34 -5.03
C ILE A 51 -12.11 5.23 -3.79
N PHE A 52 -11.60 4.63 -2.72
CA PHE A 52 -12.33 4.42 -1.49
C PHE A 52 -11.46 4.64 -0.27
N VAL A 53 -11.70 5.74 0.46
CA VAL A 53 -11.02 6.01 1.74
C VAL A 53 -11.71 5.18 2.82
N ASN A 54 -11.21 3.96 3.03
CA ASN A 54 -11.80 2.99 3.93
C ASN A 54 -11.59 3.40 5.41
N PRO A 55 -12.65 3.76 6.16
CA PRO A 55 -12.49 4.16 7.55
C PRO A 55 -11.99 3.04 8.47
N ALA A 56 -12.28 1.77 8.13
CA ALA A 56 -11.93 0.62 8.95
C ALA A 56 -10.41 0.36 9.04
N GLN A 57 -9.60 0.92 8.14
CA GLN A 57 -8.14 0.76 8.16
C GLN A 57 -7.39 1.90 8.85
N PHE A 58 -8.11 2.89 9.41
CA PHE A 58 -7.52 3.97 10.17
C PHE A 58 -7.68 3.70 11.66
N ASN A 59 -6.57 3.57 12.36
CA ASN A 59 -6.53 3.42 13.82
C ASN A 59 -6.51 4.78 14.55
N ASN A 60 -6.39 5.88 13.81
CA ASN A 60 -6.42 7.25 14.32
C ASN A 60 -7.42 8.07 13.51
N LYS A 61 -8.41 8.66 14.17
CA LYS A 61 -9.46 9.51 13.56
C LYS A 61 -8.87 10.76 12.88
N GLU A 62 -7.79 11.32 13.43
CA GLU A 62 -7.11 12.49 12.85
C GLU A 62 -6.40 12.13 11.53
N ASP A 63 -5.73 10.95 11.45
CA ASP A 63 -5.13 10.50 10.18
C ASP A 63 -6.21 10.28 9.10
N TYR A 64 -7.39 9.79 9.48
CA TYR A 64 -8.53 9.66 8.56
C TYR A 64 -9.06 11.01 8.07
N LYS A 65 -9.25 11.97 9.00
CA LYS A 65 -9.73 13.32 8.66
C LYS A 65 -8.74 14.07 7.76
N LYS A 66 -7.44 14.00 8.07
CA LYS A 66 -6.35 14.68 7.36
C LYS A 66 -5.89 13.94 6.10
N TYR A 67 -6.45 12.74 5.82
CA TYR A 67 -6.03 12.00 4.64
C TYR A 67 -6.36 12.80 3.35
N PRO A 68 -5.38 13.01 2.44
CA PRO A 68 -5.59 13.84 1.27
C PRO A 68 -6.69 13.29 0.37
N LYS A 69 -7.63 14.14 -0.04
CA LYS A 69 -8.74 13.81 -0.94
C LYS A 69 -8.84 14.87 -2.02
N ASN A 70 -8.86 14.47 -3.27
CA ASN A 70 -9.16 15.35 -4.40
C ASN A 70 -9.70 14.53 -5.57
N ILE A 71 -11.00 14.23 -5.50
CA ILE A 71 -11.64 13.34 -6.46
C ILE A 71 -11.58 13.87 -7.90
N GLN A 72 -11.76 15.17 -8.09
CA GLN A 72 -11.72 15.78 -9.43
C GLN A 72 -10.35 15.62 -10.08
N LYS A 73 -9.28 15.89 -9.32
CA LYS A 73 -7.89 15.70 -9.79
C LYS A 73 -7.60 14.24 -10.10
N ASP A 74 -8.09 13.32 -9.25
CA ASP A 74 -7.92 11.89 -9.43
C ASP A 74 -8.67 11.42 -10.70
N LEU A 75 -9.92 11.85 -10.90
CA LEU A 75 -10.70 11.52 -12.11
C LEU A 75 -10.07 12.08 -13.40
N LYS A 76 -9.57 13.32 -13.37
CA LYS A 76 -8.83 13.89 -14.51
C LYS A 76 -7.60 13.05 -14.86
N LEU A 77 -6.83 12.60 -13.86
CA LEU A 77 -5.68 11.73 -14.06
C LEU A 77 -6.09 10.37 -14.65
N LEU A 78 -7.14 9.74 -14.12
CA LEU A 78 -7.64 8.44 -14.60
C LEU A 78 -8.18 8.53 -16.04
N LYS A 79 -8.86 9.63 -16.39
CA LYS A 79 -9.33 9.91 -17.76
C LYS A 79 -8.14 10.01 -18.72
N ASN A 80 -7.10 10.76 -18.36
CA ASN A 80 -5.87 10.89 -19.18
C ASN A 80 -5.14 9.55 -19.35
N LEU A 81 -5.21 8.67 -18.36
CA LEU A 81 -4.65 7.31 -18.42
C LEU A 81 -5.55 6.34 -19.21
N LYS A 82 -6.70 6.78 -19.72
CA LYS A 82 -7.68 5.95 -20.45
C LYS A 82 -8.09 4.70 -19.64
N VAL A 83 -8.28 4.84 -18.33
CA VAL A 83 -8.79 3.76 -17.47
C VAL A 83 -10.20 3.38 -17.91
N ASP A 84 -10.54 2.09 -17.97
CA ASP A 84 -11.84 1.63 -18.42
C ASP A 84 -12.93 1.97 -17.39
N TYR A 85 -12.72 1.55 -16.13
CA TYR A 85 -13.72 1.64 -15.07
C TYR A 85 -13.16 2.28 -13.80
N VAL A 86 -13.95 3.15 -13.19
CA VAL A 86 -13.64 3.77 -11.90
C VAL A 86 -14.80 3.52 -10.94
N LEU A 87 -14.51 2.95 -9.77
CA LEU A 87 -15.48 2.70 -8.72
C LEU A 87 -15.23 3.66 -7.54
N ILE A 88 -16.25 4.42 -7.16
CA ILE A 88 -16.21 5.36 -6.03
C ILE A 88 -17.35 4.99 -5.07
N PRO A 89 -17.22 3.89 -4.32
CA PRO A 89 -18.32 3.38 -3.52
C PRO A 89 -18.43 4.14 -2.19
N THR A 90 -19.62 4.12 -1.61
CA THR A 90 -19.85 4.51 -0.22
C THR A 90 -19.46 3.38 0.75
N VAL A 91 -19.39 3.70 2.05
CA VAL A 91 -19.18 2.69 3.10
C VAL A 91 -20.31 1.66 3.09
N LYS A 92 -21.55 2.10 2.82
CA LYS A 92 -22.75 1.25 2.72
C LYS A 92 -22.65 0.30 1.52
N ASP A 93 -22.17 0.76 0.37
CA ASP A 93 -21.95 -0.10 -0.81
C ASP A 93 -20.92 -1.22 -0.53
N VAL A 94 -19.86 -0.89 0.19
CA VAL A 94 -18.78 -1.85 0.45
C VAL A 94 -19.16 -2.85 1.54
N TYR A 95 -19.75 -2.39 2.64
CA TYR A 95 -19.97 -3.22 3.84
C TYR A 95 -21.42 -3.63 4.04
N GLY A 96 -22.39 -3.01 3.35
CA GLY A 96 -23.83 -3.22 3.57
C GLY A 96 -24.26 -2.82 4.96
N ASN A 97 -25.39 -3.38 5.39
CA ASN A 97 -25.93 -3.25 6.76
C ASN A 97 -25.50 -4.41 7.68
N LYS A 98 -24.74 -5.39 7.16
CA LYS A 98 -24.33 -6.58 7.93
C LYS A 98 -23.19 -6.26 8.89
N SER A 99 -23.19 -6.93 10.04
CA SER A 99 -22.07 -6.85 11.00
C SER A 99 -20.74 -7.15 10.31
N LYS A 100 -19.76 -6.27 10.45
CA LYS A 100 -18.43 -6.41 9.83
C LYS A 100 -17.79 -7.71 10.31
N LYS A 101 -17.51 -8.64 9.41
CA LYS A 101 -16.67 -9.79 9.72
C LYS A 101 -15.36 -9.29 10.35
N LYS A 102 -15.12 -9.66 11.59
CA LYS A 102 -13.88 -9.28 12.29
C LYS A 102 -12.73 -10.11 11.73
N PHE A 103 -11.87 -9.49 10.93
CA PHE A 103 -10.63 -10.10 10.51
C PHE A 103 -9.64 -10.13 11.67
N LYS A 104 -8.84 -11.19 11.72
CA LYS A 104 -7.72 -11.29 12.67
C LYS A 104 -6.47 -11.66 11.89
N ILE A 105 -5.40 -10.92 12.07
CA ILE A 105 -4.08 -11.33 11.59
C ILE A 105 -3.41 -12.21 12.66
N SER A 106 -2.62 -13.18 12.22
CA SER A 106 -1.90 -14.08 13.13
C SER A 106 -0.93 -13.30 14.03
N LYS A 107 -0.61 -13.84 15.21
CA LYS A 107 0.39 -13.24 16.12
C LYS A 107 1.73 -13.01 15.42
N SER A 108 2.18 -13.94 14.55
CA SER A 108 3.42 -13.84 13.78
C SER A 108 3.42 -12.66 12.78
N ASN A 109 2.24 -12.20 12.34
CA ASN A 109 2.09 -11.08 11.43
C ASN A 109 1.91 -9.72 12.13
N LYS A 110 1.80 -9.70 13.48
CA LYS A 110 1.76 -8.46 14.30
C LYS A 110 3.16 -7.86 14.46
N ILE A 111 3.82 -7.59 13.35
CA ILE A 111 5.18 -7.04 13.24
C ILE A 111 5.14 -5.78 12.36
N LEU A 112 6.24 -5.03 12.28
CA LEU A 112 6.34 -3.84 11.43
C LEU A 112 5.13 -2.90 11.61
N CYS A 113 4.49 -2.47 10.51
CA CYS A 113 3.30 -1.61 10.58
C CYS A 113 2.15 -2.21 11.41
N ALA A 114 1.95 -3.53 11.41
CA ALA A 114 0.88 -4.17 12.18
C ALA A 114 1.06 -4.03 13.69
N LYS A 115 2.31 -3.97 14.18
CA LYS A 115 2.63 -3.76 15.59
C LYS A 115 2.23 -2.35 16.04
N TYR A 116 2.49 -1.34 15.20
CA TYR A 116 2.32 0.07 15.54
C TYR A 116 0.99 0.67 15.06
N ARG A 117 0.21 -0.10 14.31
CA ARG A 117 -1.11 0.29 13.80
C ARG A 117 -2.13 -0.82 14.04
N PRO A 118 -2.54 -1.05 15.31
CA PRO A 118 -3.52 -2.08 15.63
C PRO A 118 -4.82 -1.90 14.83
N GLY A 119 -5.39 -2.98 14.27
CA GLY A 119 -6.60 -2.93 13.46
C GLY A 119 -6.42 -2.51 12.00
N HIS A 120 -5.29 -1.93 11.64
CA HIS A 120 -5.04 -1.42 10.28
C HIS A 120 -5.16 -2.51 9.21
N PHE A 121 -4.45 -3.61 9.36
CA PHE A 121 -4.47 -4.68 8.36
C PHE A 121 -5.73 -5.52 8.41
N GLU A 122 -6.36 -5.61 9.57
CA GLU A 122 -7.70 -6.18 9.70
C GLU A 122 -8.70 -5.39 8.84
N GLY A 123 -8.62 -4.07 8.88
CA GLY A 123 -9.42 -3.19 8.02
C GLY A 123 -9.06 -3.30 6.53
N VAL A 124 -7.76 -3.46 6.21
CA VAL A 124 -7.31 -3.68 4.82
C VAL A 124 -7.81 -5.02 4.28
N LEU A 125 -7.65 -6.10 5.03
CA LEU A 125 -8.15 -7.41 4.61
C LEU A 125 -9.68 -7.42 4.50
N GLY A 126 -10.36 -6.72 5.41
CA GLY A 126 -11.81 -6.57 5.36
C GLY A 126 -12.31 -5.92 4.09
N VAL A 127 -11.71 -4.81 3.66
CA VAL A 127 -12.13 -4.14 2.42
C VAL A 127 -11.78 -4.95 1.17
N ILE A 128 -10.64 -5.62 1.16
CA ILE A 128 -10.26 -6.50 0.05
C ILE A 128 -11.21 -7.69 -0.05
N ASP A 129 -11.57 -8.34 1.05
CA ASP A 129 -12.57 -9.41 1.09
C ASP A 129 -13.92 -8.95 0.50
N GLN A 130 -14.37 -7.75 0.88
CA GLN A 130 -15.61 -7.21 0.34
C GLN A 130 -15.55 -6.97 -1.17
N PHE A 131 -14.45 -6.40 -1.67
CA PHE A 131 -14.30 -6.22 -3.11
C PHE A 131 -14.22 -7.54 -3.87
N ILE A 132 -13.47 -8.53 -3.37
CA ILE A 132 -13.33 -9.82 -4.02
C ILE A 132 -14.66 -10.60 -4.07
N LYS A 133 -15.50 -10.47 -3.03
CA LYS A 133 -16.81 -11.12 -2.99
C LYS A 133 -17.85 -10.48 -3.88
N GLN A 134 -17.71 -9.19 -4.13
CA GLN A 134 -18.69 -8.41 -4.87
C GLN A 134 -18.27 -8.12 -6.31
N LEU A 135 -16.99 -8.31 -6.67
CA LEU A 135 -16.44 -8.01 -7.98
C LEU A 135 -15.72 -9.24 -8.55
N GLU A 136 -16.07 -9.63 -9.76
CA GLU A 136 -15.42 -10.74 -10.47
C GLU A 136 -14.11 -10.28 -11.12
N ILE A 137 -13.07 -10.07 -10.32
CA ILE A 137 -11.76 -9.64 -10.78
C ILE A 137 -10.77 -10.80 -10.88
N ASN A 138 -9.85 -10.73 -11.83
CA ASN A 138 -8.88 -11.79 -12.11
C ASN A 138 -7.52 -11.52 -11.44
N LYS A 139 -7.11 -10.26 -11.43
CA LYS A 139 -5.81 -9.83 -10.90
C LYS A 139 -5.96 -8.57 -10.07
N ILE A 140 -5.23 -8.50 -8.94
CA ILE A 140 -5.10 -7.30 -8.11
C ILE A 140 -3.67 -6.79 -8.16
N PHE A 141 -3.48 -5.49 -8.37
CA PHE A 141 -2.17 -4.83 -8.50
C PHE A 141 -1.84 -4.05 -7.24
N LEU A 142 -0.73 -4.40 -6.59
CA LEU A 142 -0.32 -3.86 -5.30
C LEU A 142 1.10 -3.31 -5.36
N GLY A 143 1.34 -2.18 -4.69
CA GLY A 143 2.65 -1.52 -4.68
C GLY A 143 3.62 -2.17 -3.69
N GLU A 144 4.87 -2.37 -4.13
CA GLU A 144 5.95 -2.92 -3.31
C GLU A 144 6.30 -2.01 -2.11
N LYS A 145 6.02 -0.72 -2.21
CA LYS A 145 6.21 0.20 -1.08
C LYS A 145 5.46 -0.26 0.17
N ASP A 146 4.26 -0.77 0.02
CA ASP A 146 3.42 -1.26 1.10
C ASP A 146 3.57 -2.80 1.24
N TYR A 147 4.84 -3.27 1.36
CA TYR A 147 5.21 -4.67 1.23
C TYR A 147 4.52 -5.60 2.22
N GLN A 148 4.38 -5.20 3.49
CA GLN A 148 3.64 -6.00 4.47
C GLN A 148 2.17 -6.15 4.06
N GLN A 149 1.55 -5.10 3.54
CA GLN A 149 0.19 -5.16 2.99
C GLN A 149 0.11 -6.16 1.83
N TYR A 150 1.08 -6.12 0.90
CA TYR A 150 1.15 -7.06 -0.21
C TYR A 150 1.21 -8.52 0.29
N ILE A 151 2.11 -8.83 1.24
CA ILE A 151 2.26 -10.19 1.77
C ILE A 151 0.95 -10.66 2.41
N LEU A 152 0.32 -9.84 3.25
CA LEU A 152 -0.93 -10.20 3.93
C LEU A 152 -2.09 -10.41 2.95
N ILE A 153 -2.24 -9.54 1.95
CA ILE A 153 -3.27 -9.68 0.92
C ILE A 153 -2.98 -10.91 0.04
N ARG A 154 -1.74 -11.13 -0.38
CA ARG A 154 -1.34 -12.30 -1.17
C ARG A 154 -1.71 -13.60 -0.46
N ASP A 155 -1.33 -13.72 0.81
CA ASP A 155 -1.54 -14.93 1.60
C ASP A 155 -3.03 -15.13 1.90
N PHE A 156 -3.77 -14.05 2.10
CA PHE A 156 -5.22 -14.09 2.25
C PHE A 156 -5.92 -14.55 0.97
N LEU A 157 -5.60 -13.96 -0.17
CA LEU A 157 -6.24 -14.29 -1.45
C LEU A 157 -5.90 -15.70 -1.92
N LYS A 158 -4.65 -16.16 -1.72
CA LYS A 158 -4.25 -17.53 -2.04
C LYS A 158 -5.12 -18.58 -1.32
N LYS A 159 -5.66 -18.27 -0.14
CA LYS A 159 -6.51 -19.18 0.65
C LYS A 159 -8.00 -19.04 0.36
N ASN A 160 -8.44 -17.88 -0.12
CA ASN A 160 -9.86 -17.54 -0.14
C ASN A 160 -10.40 -17.18 -1.54
N SER A 161 -9.55 -17.17 -2.57
CA SER A 161 -9.97 -16.83 -3.95
C SER A 161 -8.96 -17.30 -4.99
N ASN A 162 -9.36 -17.21 -6.27
CA ASN A 162 -8.47 -17.45 -7.42
C ASN A 162 -7.81 -16.17 -7.95
N VAL A 163 -7.98 -15.02 -7.27
CA VAL A 163 -7.46 -13.73 -7.70
C VAL A 163 -5.94 -13.70 -7.57
N LYS A 164 -5.25 -13.44 -8.67
CA LYS A 164 -3.78 -13.35 -8.71
C LYS A 164 -3.30 -12.00 -8.20
N THR A 165 -2.42 -11.99 -7.22
CA THR A 165 -1.76 -10.75 -6.75
C THR A 165 -0.55 -10.43 -7.60
N ILE A 166 -0.47 -9.20 -8.11
CA ILE A 166 0.64 -8.70 -8.91
C ILE A 166 1.39 -7.62 -8.12
N LEU A 167 2.61 -7.91 -7.75
CA LEU A 167 3.50 -6.95 -7.11
C LEU A 167 4.08 -5.97 -8.14
N CYS A 168 3.99 -4.69 -7.88
CA CYS A 168 4.52 -3.62 -8.73
C CYS A 168 5.62 -2.87 -8.00
N LYS A 169 6.76 -2.68 -8.67
CA LYS A 169 7.94 -1.99 -8.12
C LYS A 169 7.61 -0.61 -7.57
N THR A 170 8.28 -0.23 -6.50
CA THR A 170 8.18 1.11 -5.90
C THR A 170 8.67 2.16 -6.88
N ILE A 171 7.82 3.15 -7.20
CA ILE A 171 8.19 4.32 -7.99
C ILE A 171 8.68 5.42 -7.05
N ARG A 172 9.81 6.02 -7.42
CA ARG A 172 10.50 7.03 -6.61
C ARG A 172 10.55 8.37 -7.32
N MET A 173 10.57 9.43 -6.54
CA MET A 173 10.88 10.80 -7.02
C MET A 173 12.33 10.86 -7.50
N LYS A 174 12.71 11.92 -8.23
CA LYS A 174 14.11 12.17 -8.67
C LYS A 174 15.11 12.16 -7.51
N ASN A 175 14.70 12.58 -6.32
CA ASN A 175 15.51 12.58 -5.11
C ASN A 175 15.54 11.21 -4.36
N GLY A 176 14.94 10.16 -4.92
CA GLY A 176 14.93 8.81 -4.35
C GLY A 176 13.78 8.49 -3.37
N LEU A 177 13.04 9.49 -2.89
CA LEU A 177 11.90 9.27 -1.99
C LEU A 177 10.77 8.53 -2.71
N ALA A 178 10.20 7.50 -2.09
CA ALA A 178 9.05 6.79 -2.65
C ALA A 178 7.82 7.71 -2.75
N TYR A 179 7.08 7.62 -3.86
CA TYR A 179 5.81 8.34 -3.97
C TYR A 179 4.80 7.83 -2.96
N SER A 180 4.15 8.78 -2.28
CA SER A 180 3.08 8.53 -1.30
C SER A 180 2.08 9.69 -1.32
N SER A 181 0.80 9.40 -1.09
CA SER A 181 -0.21 10.45 -0.91
C SER A 181 0.13 11.39 0.27
N ARG A 182 0.80 10.86 1.30
CA ARG A 182 1.28 11.65 2.45
C ARG A 182 2.39 12.63 2.13
N ASN A 183 3.09 12.49 0.99
CA ASN A 183 4.09 13.47 0.57
C ASN A 183 3.46 14.86 0.31
N LYS A 184 2.16 14.91 0.00
CA LYS A 184 1.40 16.17 -0.17
C LYS A 184 1.26 16.98 1.14
N LEU A 185 1.47 16.34 2.29
CA LEU A 185 1.41 16.96 3.62
C LEU A 185 2.78 17.50 4.06
N LEU A 186 3.84 17.29 3.28
CA LEU A 186 5.20 17.68 3.58
C LEU A 186 5.60 18.93 2.81
N ASN A 187 6.31 19.85 3.47
CA ASN A 187 6.99 20.95 2.81
C ASN A 187 8.29 20.48 2.13
N GLN A 188 8.89 21.32 1.31
CA GLN A 188 10.10 21.00 0.54
C GLN A 188 11.29 20.58 1.43
N LYS A 189 11.51 21.23 2.59
CA LYS A 189 12.56 20.88 3.56
C LYS A 189 12.37 19.46 4.09
N SER A 190 11.12 19.10 4.44
CA SER A 190 10.76 17.77 4.93
C SER A 190 10.90 16.68 3.83
N ILE A 191 10.56 17.01 2.59
CA ILE A 191 10.77 16.11 1.44
C ILE A 191 12.26 15.85 1.22
N LYS A 192 13.10 16.91 1.20
CA LYS A 192 14.56 16.79 1.05
C LYS A 192 15.17 15.96 2.19
N GLY A 193 14.79 16.23 3.45
CA GLY A 193 15.25 15.48 4.61
C GLY A 193 14.85 14.00 4.55
N SER A 194 13.59 13.71 4.18
CA SER A 194 13.11 12.32 4.01
C SER A 194 13.88 11.58 2.90
N ALA A 195 14.14 12.23 1.79
CA ALA A 195 14.91 11.67 0.69
C ALA A 195 16.37 11.36 1.10
N TRP A 196 16.97 12.27 1.88
CA TRP A 196 18.30 12.07 2.44
C TRP A 196 18.34 10.85 3.37
N LEU A 197 17.38 10.70 4.30
CA LEU A 197 17.29 9.53 5.17
C LEU A 197 17.14 8.23 4.38
N VAL A 198 16.28 8.22 3.36
CA VAL A 198 16.06 7.07 2.47
C VAL A 198 17.33 6.70 1.69
N SER A 199 18.09 7.68 1.23
CA SER A 199 19.40 7.46 0.60
C SER A 199 20.40 6.80 1.57
N LYS A 200 20.46 7.28 2.81
CA LYS A 200 21.27 6.66 3.88
C LYS A 200 20.83 5.24 4.19
N LEU A 201 19.51 5.01 4.26
CA LEU A 201 18.94 3.67 4.44
C LEU A 201 19.37 2.70 3.34
N LYS A 202 19.36 3.13 2.09
CA LYS A 202 19.82 2.30 0.97
C LYS A 202 21.30 1.91 1.12
N LYS A 203 22.17 2.86 1.52
CA LYS A 203 23.59 2.59 1.80
C LYS A 203 23.74 1.62 2.99
N LEU A 204 23.02 1.83 4.08
CA LEU A 204 22.98 0.92 5.23
C LEU A 204 22.60 -0.49 4.79
N PHE A 205 21.58 -0.66 3.95
CA PHE A 205 21.15 -1.98 3.50
C PHE A 205 22.22 -2.69 2.68
N ILE A 206 22.99 -1.97 1.86
CA ILE A 206 24.11 -2.54 1.13
C ILE A 206 25.20 -3.05 2.10
N GLN A 207 25.51 -2.29 3.14
CA GLN A 207 26.44 -2.71 4.20
C GLN A 207 25.96 -3.94 4.96
N LEU A 208 24.68 -3.92 5.41
CA LEU A 208 24.06 -5.02 6.14
C LEU A 208 23.98 -6.31 5.33
N LYS A 209 23.94 -6.27 3.99
CA LYS A 209 24.02 -7.47 3.17
C LYS A 209 25.36 -8.20 3.27
N LYS A 210 26.42 -7.54 3.72
CA LYS A 210 27.72 -8.19 3.98
C LYS A 210 27.66 -8.99 5.28
N ASP A 211 27.03 -8.42 6.33
CA ASP A 211 26.80 -9.04 7.63
C ASP A 211 25.38 -8.71 8.14
N LEU A 212 24.47 -9.69 7.99
CA LEU A 212 23.04 -9.52 8.34
C LEU A 212 22.76 -9.46 9.84
N ASN A 213 23.72 -9.89 10.68
CA ASN A 213 23.57 -9.95 12.13
C ASN A 213 24.12 -8.70 12.83
N ASN A 214 24.67 -7.75 12.09
CA ASN A 214 25.30 -6.56 12.64
C ASN A 214 24.29 -5.57 13.21
N LYS A 215 23.84 -5.83 14.42
CA LYS A 215 22.92 -4.95 15.16
C LYS A 215 23.54 -3.60 15.50
N PHE A 216 24.86 -3.55 15.65
CA PHE A 216 25.57 -2.30 15.97
C PHE A 216 25.34 -1.24 14.90
N ILE A 217 25.50 -1.60 13.63
CA ILE A 217 25.29 -0.68 12.49
C ILE A 217 23.85 -0.19 12.44
N ILE A 218 22.86 -1.03 12.78
CA ILE A 218 21.45 -0.62 12.84
C ILE A 218 21.23 0.40 13.96
N ASN A 219 21.76 0.14 15.14
CA ASN A 219 21.63 1.04 16.30
C ASN A 219 22.38 2.36 16.06
N ASP A 220 23.57 2.33 15.49
CA ASP A 220 24.34 3.50 15.09
C ASP A 220 23.56 4.36 14.09
N PHE A 221 22.95 3.72 13.08
CA PHE A 221 22.10 4.42 12.11
C PHE A 221 20.94 5.14 12.81
N ILE A 222 20.23 4.47 13.71
CA ILE A 222 19.10 5.07 14.44
C ILE A 222 19.60 6.26 15.29
N ASN A 223 20.71 6.09 16.00
CA ASN A 223 21.29 7.13 16.85
C ASN A 223 21.75 8.35 16.09
N LYS A 224 22.39 8.17 14.94
CA LYS A 224 22.83 9.27 14.05
C LYS A 224 21.68 10.00 13.35
N ASN A 225 20.49 9.42 13.35
CA ASN A 225 19.33 9.99 12.66
C ASN A 225 18.16 10.30 13.59
N LYS A 226 18.41 10.62 14.87
CA LYS A 226 17.39 10.91 15.90
C LYS A 226 16.46 12.08 15.55
N VAL A 227 16.86 12.98 14.65
CA VAL A 227 16.01 14.07 14.13
C VAL A 227 14.76 13.52 13.43
N PHE A 228 14.84 12.28 12.93
CA PHE A 228 13.69 11.53 12.45
C PHE A 228 13.27 10.57 13.56
N LYS A 229 12.05 10.66 14.05
CA LYS A 229 11.51 9.66 14.98
C LYS A 229 11.33 8.35 14.22
N ILE A 230 12.35 7.47 14.25
CA ILE A 230 12.29 6.14 13.63
C ILE A 230 11.45 5.24 14.54
N GLU A 231 10.32 4.75 14.04
CA GLU A 231 9.40 3.87 14.76
C GLU A 231 9.89 2.42 14.75
N TYR A 232 10.41 1.98 13.61
CA TYR A 232 11.14 0.72 13.48
C TYR A 232 12.12 0.77 12.30
N LEU A 233 13.16 -0.05 12.41
CA LEU A 233 14.12 -0.36 11.36
C LEU A 233 14.48 -1.84 11.49
N GLU A 234 14.01 -2.68 10.55
CA GLU A 234 14.12 -4.12 10.68
C GLU A 234 14.47 -4.80 9.35
N LEU A 235 15.32 -5.84 9.46
CA LEU A 235 15.55 -6.80 8.38
C LEU A 235 14.55 -7.95 8.49
N ARG A 236 13.90 -8.30 7.38
CA ARG A 236 12.93 -9.38 7.32
C ARG A 236 13.08 -10.18 6.02
N ASN A 237 12.66 -11.44 6.09
CA ASN A 237 12.55 -12.29 4.91
C ASN A 237 11.46 -11.75 3.97
N LYS A 238 11.82 -11.52 2.71
CA LYS A 238 10.88 -10.98 1.69
C LYS A 238 9.71 -11.91 1.38
N ASN A 239 9.80 -13.22 1.65
CA ASN A 239 8.76 -14.16 1.26
C ASN A 239 7.62 -14.24 2.30
N ASN A 240 7.96 -14.13 3.61
CA ASN A 240 7.03 -14.38 4.72
C ASN A 240 7.20 -13.43 5.91
N LEU A 241 8.08 -12.43 5.82
CA LEU A 241 8.39 -11.43 6.86
C LEU A 241 8.96 -12.02 8.15
N SER A 242 9.40 -13.26 8.18
CA SER A 242 10.05 -13.87 9.34
C SER A 242 11.44 -13.28 9.61
N LYS A 243 12.02 -13.57 10.78
CA LYS A 243 13.40 -13.22 11.12
C LYS A 243 14.45 -14.16 10.50
N LYS A 244 14.04 -15.31 9.93
CA LYS A 244 14.95 -16.23 9.21
C LYS A 244 15.30 -15.62 7.86
N ILE A 245 16.45 -14.94 7.79
CA ILE A 245 16.92 -14.18 6.63
C ILE A 245 18.21 -14.77 6.05
N SER A 246 18.43 -14.52 4.78
CA SER A 246 19.68 -14.77 4.07
C SER A 246 19.93 -13.62 3.09
N LYS A 247 21.13 -13.52 2.53
CA LYS A 247 21.49 -12.47 1.56
C LYS A 247 20.55 -12.46 0.34
N LYS A 248 19.97 -13.62 -0.04
CA LYS A 248 19.08 -13.76 -1.20
C LYS A 248 17.61 -13.39 -0.89
N ASN A 249 17.18 -13.46 0.37
CA ASN A 249 15.77 -13.31 0.73
C ASN A 249 15.48 -12.16 1.71
N VAL A 250 16.45 -11.31 2.01
CA VAL A 250 16.30 -10.20 2.95
C VAL A 250 15.79 -8.93 2.30
N LYS A 251 14.94 -8.21 3.02
CA LYS A 251 14.56 -6.81 2.78
C LYS A 251 14.73 -6.01 4.09
N ILE A 252 15.08 -4.73 3.94
CA ILE A 252 15.07 -3.77 5.04
C ILE A 252 13.76 -2.98 5.01
N PHE A 253 13.20 -2.76 6.19
CA PHE A 253 11.94 -2.02 6.37
C PHE A 253 12.14 -0.90 7.37
N ILE A 254 11.64 0.29 7.07
CA ILE A 254 11.65 1.44 7.96
C ILE A 254 10.26 2.08 8.05
N ALA A 255 9.91 2.54 9.25
CA ALA A 255 8.89 3.56 9.43
C ALA A 255 9.47 4.70 10.28
N PHE A 256 9.19 5.94 9.87
CA PHE A 256 9.71 7.12 10.53
C PHE A 256 8.73 8.29 10.41
N TYR A 257 8.89 9.28 11.27
CA TYR A 257 8.07 10.48 11.27
C TYR A 257 8.88 11.71 10.87
N VAL A 258 8.26 12.56 10.08
CA VAL A 258 8.75 13.90 9.74
C VAL A 258 7.64 14.89 10.01
N LYS A 259 7.84 15.80 10.98
CA LYS A 259 6.81 16.76 11.42
C LYS A 259 5.44 16.11 11.68
N GLY A 260 5.44 14.98 12.38
CA GLY A 260 4.22 14.24 12.71
C GLY A 260 3.65 13.39 11.59
N ILE A 261 4.16 13.50 10.36
CA ILE A 261 3.71 12.70 9.22
C ILE A 261 4.49 11.39 9.16
N ARG A 262 3.77 10.27 9.27
CA ARG A 262 4.36 8.93 9.21
C ARG A 262 4.64 8.50 7.78
N LEU A 263 5.89 8.15 7.49
CA LEU A 263 6.35 7.60 6.21
C LEU A 263 6.89 6.18 6.40
N ILE A 264 6.83 5.39 5.34
CA ILE A 264 7.43 4.04 5.29
C ILE A 264 8.22 3.86 3.99
N ASP A 265 9.24 3.02 4.06
CA ASP A 265 9.98 2.57 2.89
C ASP A 265 10.57 1.17 3.11
N ASN A 266 11.04 0.55 2.02
CA ASN A 266 11.74 -0.74 2.05
C ASN A 266 12.66 -0.90 0.82
N PHE A 267 13.68 -1.77 0.94
CA PHE A 267 14.61 -2.14 -0.13
C PHE A 267 14.88 -3.63 -0.14
#